data_d3a09114fae7d4ed5ed4eb24dd866755
#
_entry.id   d3a09114fae7d4ed5ed4eb24dd866755
#
_cell.length_a   1.000
_cell.length_b   1.000
_cell.length_c   1.000
_cell.angle_alpha   90.00
_cell.angle_beta   90.00
_cell.angle_gamma   90.00
#
_symmetry.space_group_name_H-M   'P 1'
#
loop_
_entity.id
_entity.type
_entity.pdbx_description
1 polymer ?
#
loop_
_entity_poly.entity_id
_entity_poly.type
_entity_poly.pdbx_seq_one_letter_code
_entity_poly.pdbx_strand_id
1 'polypeptide(L)'
;MNHHFETSQRLQKFLIDIIKSALSSPMTNLVKINTNLDCNVPEKDIHKIAGPFIDEWTYEIFNRASSIYTNIKSVASKESSSLEDIYISLELDGITYDILIDVKSASLAKGNNAGKASNLTSFRKIRPFYINNPDAFFFILSIEHQSIINNNKCYGFHLVDCNIFDLKYVSKNELKFNTAMGDQFQISNSMKVTQTERTTDEFIALIDNMFLDKYTQDKLDKLIATEEANHYTALISEDIINILSENEPLAKTNILFYLEKLYPNISSTQLNKSIKLLKDSNRIQTINRIDYIIVK
;
A
#
# COMPACT_ATOMS: atom_id res chain seq x y z
N MET A 1 -15.66 1.53 -23.04
CA MET A 1 -15.35 1.27 -21.60
C MET A 1 -13.88 0.87 -21.51
N ASN A 2 -13.15 1.42 -20.59
CA ASN A 2 -11.71 1.12 -20.45
C ASN A 2 -11.57 -0.30 -19.88
N HIS A 3 -10.90 -1.18 -20.62
CA HIS A 3 -10.67 -2.58 -20.22
C HIS A 3 -10.07 -2.70 -18.81
N HIS A 4 -9.21 -1.74 -18.42
CA HIS A 4 -8.60 -1.71 -17.08
C HIS A 4 -9.64 -1.45 -15.97
N PHE A 5 -10.62 -0.57 -16.21
CA PHE A 5 -11.71 -0.31 -15.26
C PHE A 5 -12.62 -1.52 -15.08
N GLU A 6 -13.00 -2.20 -16.17
CA GLU A 6 -13.79 -3.45 -16.10
C GLU A 6 -13.04 -4.55 -15.35
N THR A 7 -11.73 -4.71 -15.63
CA THR A 7 -10.88 -5.66 -14.93
C THR A 7 -10.81 -5.33 -13.43
N SER A 8 -10.60 -4.05 -13.08
CA SER A 8 -10.61 -3.60 -11.68
C SER A 8 -11.93 -3.99 -10.98
N GLN A 9 -13.08 -3.76 -11.61
CA GLN A 9 -14.39 -4.12 -11.02
C GLN A 9 -14.54 -5.62 -10.83
N ARG A 10 -14.06 -6.44 -11.75
CA ARG A 10 -14.10 -7.91 -11.66
C ARG A 10 -13.19 -8.43 -10.53
N LEU A 11 -11.99 -7.87 -10.40
CA LEU A 11 -11.06 -8.18 -9.30
C LEU A 11 -11.66 -7.78 -7.95
N GLN A 12 -12.22 -6.57 -7.84
CA GLN A 12 -12.93 -6.10 -6.63
C GLN A 12 -14.05 -7.05 -6.25
N LYS A 13 -14.89 -7.47 -7.24
CA LYS A 13 -15.99 -8.39 -6.99
C LYS A 13 -15.49 -9.73 -6.44
N PHE A 14 -14.47 -10.30 -7.03
CA PHE A 14 -13.89 -11.56 -6.57
C PHE A 14 -13.37 -11.45 -5.12
N LEU A 15 -12.59 -10.42 -4.82
CA LEU A 15 -12.01 -10.22 -3.49
C LEU A 15 -13.08 -9.94 -2.42
N ILE A 16 -14.10 -9.11 -2.74
CA ILE A 16 -15.16 -8.79 -1.78
C ILE A 16 -16.04 -10.00 -1.50
N ASP A 17 -16.26 -10.89 -2.47
CA ASP A 17 -17.05 -12.11 -2.28
C ASP A 17 -16.35 -13.06 -1.27
N ILE A 18 -15.01 -13.14 -1.30
CA ILE A 18 -14.23 -13.89 -0.29
C ILE A 18 -14.42 -13.29 1.11
N ILE A 19 -14.26 -11.98 1.25
CA ILE A 19 -14.42 -11.30 2.55
C ILE A 19 -15.84 -11.42 3.07
N LYS A 20 -16.86 -11.22 2.22
CA LYS A 20 -18.28 -11.39 2.60
C LYS A 20 -18.62 -12.81 3.05
N SER A 21 -18.03 -13.79 2.41
CA SER A 21 -18.18 -15.20 2.84
C SER A 21 -17.62 -15.39 4.26
N ALA A 22 -16.45 -14.82 4.55
CA ALA A 22 -15.85 -14.87 5.89
C ALA A 22 -16.68 -14.10 6.93
N LEU A 23 -17.22 -12.94 6.58
CA LEU A 23 -18.10 -12.14 7.46
C LEU A 23 -19.43 -12.85 7.76
N SER A 24 -19.93 -13.66 6.84
CA SER A 24 -21.18 -14.41 7.03
C SER A 24 -21.03 -15.61 8.00
N SER A 25 -19.81 -16.01 8.31
CA SER A 25 -19.54 -17.14 9.20
C SER A 25 -19.30 -16.69 10.64
N PRO A 26 -20.08 -17.19 11.61
CA PRO A 26 -19.87 -16.88 13.03
C PRO A 26 -18.50 -17.31 13.58
N MET A 27 -17.81 -18.21 12.88
CA MET A 27 -16.47 -18.68 13.28
C MET A 27 -15.36 -17.72 12.85
N THR A 28 -15.58 -16.90 11.85
CA THR A 28 -14.57 -16.03 11.25
C THR A 28 -14.85 -14.54 11.42
N ASN A 29 -16.11 -14.13 11.62
CA ASN A 29 -16.47 -12.71 11.77
C ASN A 29 -16.18 -12.12 13.16
N LEU A 30 -15.50 -12.87 14.03
CA LEU A 30 -15.12 -12.46 15.38
C LEU A 30 -13.60 -12.44 15.53
N VAL A 31 -13.05 -11.26 15.73
CA VAL A 31 -11.64 -11.07 16.10
C VAL A 31 -11.54 -10.94 17.61
N LYS A 32 -10.90 -11.89 18.28
CA LYS A 32 -10.73 -11.89 19.74
C LYS A 32 -9.41 -11.22 20.13
N ILE A 33 -9.46 -10.42 21.18
CA ILE A 33 -8.27 -9.85 21.81
C ILE A 33 -7.99 -10.61 23.10
N ASN A 34 -6.86 -11.29 23.16
CA ASN A 34 -6.37 -11.93 24.34
C ASN A 34 -5.34 -11.03 25.03
N THR A 35 -5.69 -10.45 26.16
CA THR A 35 -4.78 -9.63 26.95
C THR A 35 -4.97 -9.91 28.43
N ASN A 36 -3.88 -9.93 29.19
CA ASN A 36 -3.86 -9.98 30.65
C ASN A 36 -3.91 -8.59 31.29
N LEU A 37 -3.97 -7.53 30.49
CA LEU A 37 -4.02 -6.16 30.98
C LEU A 37 -5.43 -5.79 31.39
N ASP A 38 -5.57 -5.17 32.56
CA ASP A 38 -6.79 -4.48 32.97
C ASP A 38 -6.85 -3.11 32.28
N CYS A 39 -7.11 -3.14 30.97
CA CYS A 39 -7.19 -1.93 30.17
C CYS A 39 -8.52 -1.21 30.40
N ASN A 40 -8.49 -0.07 31.08
CA ASN A 40 -9.57 0.92 31.05
C ASN A 40 -9.38 1.83 29.82
N VAL A 41 -9.35 1.28 28.61
CA VAL A 41 -9.38 2.09 27.41
C VAL A 41 -10.78 2.63 27.24
N PRO A 42 -10.98 3.96 27.18
CA PRO A 42 -12.30 4.54 26.95
C PRO A 42 -12.92 3.94 25.67
N GLU A 43 -14.21 3.62 25.71
CA GLU A 43 -14.93 3.02 24.56
C GLU A 43 -14.70 3.79 23.26
N LYS A 44 -14.65 5.13 23.35
CA LYS A 44 -14.38 6.03 22.22
C LYS A 44 -13.00 5.85 21.57
N ASP A 45 -12.05 5.24 22.29
CA ASP A 45 -10.66 5.05 21.81
C ASP A 45 -10.37 3.60 21.39
N ILE A 46 -11.25 2.65 21.70
CA ILE A 46 -11.07 1.22 21.38
C ILE A 46 -10.93 1.00 19.87
N HIS A 47 -11.66 1.77 19.06
CA HIS A 47 -11.55 1.67 17.59
C HIS A 47 -10.12 1.93 17.07
N LYS A 48 -9.29 2.67 17.81
CA LYS A 48 -7.90 2.97 17.41
C LYS A 48 -6.98 1.75 17.42
N ILE A 49 -7.33 0.74 18.19
CA ILE A 49 -6.56 -0.51 18.26
C ILE A 49 -7.07 -1.58 17.29
N ALA A 50 -8.19 -1.35 16.62
CA ALA A 50 -8.79 -2.33 15.72
C ALA A 50 -7.96 -2.58 14.45
N GLY A 51 -7.30 -1.53 13.92
CA GLY A 51 -6.58 -1.58 12.65
C GLY A 51 -5.68 -2.81 12.52
N PRO A 52 -4.61 -2.95 13.33
CA PRO A 52 -3.67 -4.07 13.20
C PRO A 52 -4.32 -5.46 13.29
N PHE A 53 -5.39 -5.61 14.09
CA PHE A 53 -6.11 -6.88 14.19
C PHE A 53 -6.95 -7.18 12.95
N ILE A 54 -7.50 -6.14 12.32
CA ILE A 54 -8.29 -6.28 11.09
C ILE A 54 -7.37 -6.53 9.90
N ASP A 55 -6.20 -5.91 9.86
CA ASP A 55 -5.17 -6.14 8.85
C ASP A 55 -4.74 -7.62 8.86
N GLU A 56 -4.39 -8.16 10.04
CA GLU A 56 -3.99 -9.55 10.20
C GLU A 56 -5.15 -10.52 9.89
N TRP A 57 -6.36 -10.23 10.36
CA TRP A 57 -7.55 -11.02 10.03
C TRP A 57 -7.76 -11.07 8.51
N THR A 58 -7.64 -9.95 7.83
CA THR A 58 -7.81 -9.86 6.38
C THR A 58 -6.77 -10.69 5.64
N TYR A 59 -5.51 -10.60 6.07
CA TYR A 59 -4.43 -11.43 5.54
C TYR A 59 -4.72 -12.91 5.71
N GLU A 60 -5.11 -13.36 6.92
CA GLU A 60 -5.47 -14.76 7.18
C GLU A 60 -6.61 -15.25 6.29
N ILE A 61 -7.65 -14.43 6.07
CA ILE A 61 -8.78 -14.81 5.20
C ILE A 61 -8.30 -15.02 3.75
N PHE A 62 -7.53 -14.12 3.18
CA PHE A 62 -7.00 -14.29 1.83
C PHE A 62 -6.00 -15.43 1.74
N ASN A 63 -5.16 -15.61 2.75
CA ASN A 63 -4.21 -16.73 2.79
C ASN A 63 -4.91 -18.09 2.86
N ARG A 64 -6.00 -18.22 3.62
CA ARG A 64 -6.86 -19.43 3.61
C ARG A 64 -7.56 -19.60 2.27
N ALA A 65 -8.05 -18.52 1.67
CA ALA A 65 -8.68 -18.54 0.36
C ALA A 65 -7.74 -19.04 -0.73
N SER A 66 -6.44 -18.75 -0.66
CA SER A 66 -5.44 -19.24 -1.63
C SER A 66 -5.31 -20.77 -1.65
N SER A 67 -5.66 -21.44 -0.56
CA SER A 67 -5.71 -22.91 -0.51
C SER A 67 -6.98 -23.49 -1.14
N ILE A 68 -7.99 -22.66 -1.39
CA ILE A 68 -9.31 -23.07 -1.95
C ILE A 68 -9.41 -22.65 -3.42
N TYR A 69 -9.00 -21.43 -3.73
CA TYR A 69 -9.09 -20.82 -5.05
C TYR A 69 -7.76 -20.89 -5.78
N THR A 70 -7.63 -21.78 -6.75
CA THR A 70 -6.39 -22.03 -7.51
C THR A 70 -5.91 -20.84 -8.33
N ASN A 71 -6.76 -19.87 -8.57
CA ASN A 71 -6.43 -18.63 -9.26
C ASN A 71 -5.74 -17.58 -8.35
N ILE A 72 -5.77 -17.73 -7.03
CA ILE A 72 -4.90 -16.96 -6.12
C ILE A 72 -3.54 -17.64 -6.10
N LYS A 73 -2.53 -17.01 -6.70
CA LYS A 73 -1.18 -17.58 -6.83
C LYS A 73 -0.34 -17.36 -5.59
N SER A 74 -0.46 -16.19 -4.98
CA SER A 74 0.22 -15.86 -3.72
C SER A 74 -0.52 -14.79 -2.95
N VAL A 75 -0.36 -14.82 -1.64
CA VAL A 75 -0.79 -13.78 -0.70
C VAL A 75 0.38 -13.48 0.24
N ALA A 76 0.68 -12.21 0.45
CA ALA A 76 1.71 -11.79 1.38
C ALA A 76 1.23 -10.58 2.21
N SER A 77 1.51 -10.60 3.50
CA SER A 77 1.44 -9.40 4.34
C SER A 77 2.68 -8.55 4.12
N LYS A 78 2.56 -7.25 4.26
CA LYS A 78 3.66 -6.30 4.06
C LYS A 78 4.04 -5.61 5.35
N GLU A 79 5.26 -5.08 5.37
CA GLU A 79 5.76 -4.29 6.49
C GLU A 79 5.04 -2.94 6.59
N SER A 80 5.00 -2.37 7.78
CA SER A 80 4.33 -1.08 8.06
C SER A 80 4.84 0.11 7.24
N SER A 81 6.01 -0.01 6.60
CA SER A 81 6.59 1.01 5.72
C SER A 81 6.08 0.92 4.28
N SER A 82 5.46 -0.20 3.88
CA SER A 82 4.90 -0.42 2.56
C SER A 82 3.73 0.52 2.26
N LEU A 83 3.37 0.63 0.99
CA LEU A 83 2.19 1.39 0.55
C LEU A 83 0.90 0.62 0.87
N GLU A 84 0.97 -0.70 0.75
CA GLU A 84 -0.08 -1.68 0.99
C GLU A 84 0.15 -2.48 2.27
N ASP A 85 -0.93 -3.00 2.85
CA ASP A 85 -0.92 -3.95 3.96
C ASP A 85 -0.84 -5.39 3.45
N ILE A 86 -1.48 -5.67 2.30
CA ILE A 86 -1.56 -7.01 1.70
C ILE A 86 -1.26 -6.92 0.20
N TYR A 87 -0.47 -7.88 -0.28
CA TYR A 87 -0.24 -8.13 -1.70
C TYR A 87 -0.90 -9.46 -2.10
N ILE A 88 -1.59 -9.46 -3.24
CA ILE A 88 -2.19 -10.66 -3.82
C ILE A 88 -1.80 -10.76 -5.30
N SER A 89 -1.28 -11.91 -5.71
CA SER A 89 -1.15 -12.26 -7.12
C SER A 89 -2.32 -13.15 -7.52
N LEU A 90 -3.15 -12.69 -8.45
CA LEU A 90 -4.41 -13.31 -8.84
C LEU A 90 -4.49 -13.51 -10.35
N GLU A 91 -4.81 -14.72 -10.80
CA GLU A 91 -5.09 -15.02 -12.21
C GLU A 91 -6.57 -14.81 -12.53
N LEU A 92 -6.85 -14.06 -13.59
CA LEU A 92 -8.19 -13.89 -14.14
C LEU A 92 -8.12 -14.01 -15.67
N ASP A 93 -8.89 -14.93 -16.23
CA ASP A 93 -8.91 -15.23 -17.67
C ASP A 93 -7.51 -15.56 -18.27
N GLY A 94 -6.66 -16.25 -17.49
CA GLY A 94 -5.30 -16.62 -17.90
C GLY A 94 -4.27 -15.50 -17.80
N ILE A 95 -4.64 -14.32 -17.30
CA ILE A 95 -3.74 -13.19 -17.04
C ILE A 95 -3.54 -13.07 -15.55
N THR A 96 -2.28 -12.98 -15.11
CA THR A 96 -1.95 -12.76 -13.70
C THR A 96 -1.86 -11.26 -13.42
N TYR A 97 -2.54 -10.83 -12.36
CA TYR A 97 -2.58 -9.46 -11.88
C TYR A 97 -1.99 -9.36 -10.48
N ASP A 98 -1.14 -8.36 -10.30
CA ASP A 98 -0.59 -7.99 -9.00
C ASP A 98 -1.48 -6.92 -8.37
N ILE A 99 -2.02 -7.24 -7.20
CA ILE A 99 -3.02 -6.46 -6.49
C ILE A 99 -2.44 -6.01 -5.16
N LEU A 100 -2.45 -4.72 -4.91
CA LEU A 100 -2.08 -4.11 -3.64
C LEU A 100 -3.34 -3.72 -2.89
N ILE A 101 -3.43 -4.06 -1.62
CA ILE A 101 -4.59 -3.76 -0.78
C ILE A 101 -4.14 -3.00 0.47
N ASP A 102 -4.72 -1.82 0.66
CA ASP A 102 -4.61 -1.02 1.89
C ASP A 102 -5.90 -1.23 2.69
N VAL A 103 -5.78 -1.82 3.88
CA VAL A 103 -6.91 -2.19 4.74
C VAL A 103 -7.26 -1.03 5.65
N LYS A 104 -8.55 -0.75 5.79
CA LYS A 104 -9.07 0.32 6.64
C LYS A 104 -10.16 -0.21 7.58
N SER A 105 -10.01 0.08 8.86
CA SER A 105 -11.06 -0.20 9.85
C SER A 105 -12.09 0.91 9.87
N ALA A 106 -13.38 0.56 9.78
CA ALA A 106 -14.51 1.46 9.93
C ALA A 106 -15.32 1.07 11.17
N SER A 107 -15.48 1.99 12.12
CA SER A 107 -16.21 1.69 13.35
C SER A 107 -17.72 1.91 13.17
N LEU A 108 -18.52 0.95 13.60
CA LEU A 108 -19.97 1.09 13.74
C LEU A 108 -20.28 1.89 15.00
N ALA A 109 -20.02 3.22 14.96
CA ALA A 109 -20.32 4.09 16.09
C ALA A 109 -21.82 4.35 16.20
N LYS A 110 -22.35 4.35 17.43
CA LYS A 110 -23.73 4.76 17.68
C LYS A 110 -23.92 6.22 17.27
N GLY A 111 -24.67 6.42 16.19
CA GLY A 111 -25.33 7.70 15.94
C GLY A 111 -24.71 8.69 14.98
N ASN A 112 -23.82 8.36 14.06
CA ASN A 112 -23.47 9.18 12.87
C ASN A 112 -22.37 8.49 12.02
N ASN A 113 -22.14 8.97 10.78
CA ASN A 113 -21.09 8.53 9.86
C ASN A 113 -19.64 8.74 10.38
N ALA A 114 -19.47 9.14 11.64
CA ALA A 114 -18.20 9.56 12.22
C ALA A 114 -17.12 8.44 12.27
N GLY A 115 -17.51 7.18 12.21
CA GLY A 115 -16.57 6.05 12.23
C GLY A 115 -16.21 5.51 10.84
N LYS A 116 -16.76 6.07 9.76
CA LYS A 116 -16.60 5.59 8.38
C LYS A 116 -15.66 6.43 7.52
N ALA A 117 -15.24 7.59 8.04
CA ALA A 117 -14.21 8.40 7.40
C ALA A 117 -12.86 7.69 7.51
N SER A 118 -12.16 7.58 6.39
CA SER A 118 -10.85 6.92 6.35
C SER A 118 -9.79 7.84 5.77
N ASN A 119 -8.63 7.87 6.44
CA ASN A 119 -7.42 8.39 5.85
C ASN A 119 -6.86 7.32 4.92
N LEU A 120 -6.62 7.72 3.68
CA LEU A 120 -5.99 6.89 2.67
C LEU A 120 -4.49 7.16 2.65
N THR A 121 -3.82 6.73 1.62
CA THR A 121 -2.41 6.99 1.42
C THR A 121 -2.11 8.48 1.17
N SER A 122 -0.85 8.88 1.34
CA SER A 122 -0.42 10.26 1.08
C SER A 122 -0.13 10.50 -0.41
N PHE A 123 -0.27 11.75 -0.83
CA PHE A 123 0.10 12.21 -2.18
C PHE A 123 1.52 11.78 -2.56
N ARG A 124 2.47 11.96 -1.62
CA ARG A 124 3.89 11.66 -1.83
C ARG A 124 4.20 10.18 -2.03
N LYS A 125 3.32 9.28 -1.64
CA LYS A 125 3.45 7.84 -1.86
C LYS A 125 2.71 7.40 -3.12
N ILE A 126 1.47 7.84 -3.29
CA ILE A 126 0.60 7.32 -4.34
C ILE A 126 0.90 7.88 -5.72
N ARG A 127 1.34 9.15 -5.80
CA ARG A 127 1.70 9.76 -7.09
C ARG A 127 2.85 9.02 -7.76
N PRO A 128 4.06 8.88 -7.15
CA PRO A 128 5.15 8.14 -7.77
C PRO A 128 4.82 6.67 -7.99
N PHE A 129 3.98 6.07 -7.15
CA PHE A 129 3.53 4.70 -7.36
C PHE A 129 2.83 4.53 -8.71
N TYR A 130 1.83 5.36 -9.04
CA TYR A 130 1.12 5.25 -10.31
C TYR A 130 1.92 5.74 -11.52
N ILE A 131 2.89 6.64 -11.34
CA ILE A 131 3.83 7.01 -12.42
C ILE A 131 4.68 5.81 -12.82
N ASN A 132 5.18 5.06 -11.83
CA ASN A 132 6.05 3.92 -12.08
C ASN A 132 5.27 2.63 -12.43
N ASN A 133 3.99 2.55 -12.05
CA ASN A 133 3.13 1.38 -12.23
C ASN A 133 1.75 1.80 -12.76
N PRO A 134 1.65 2.27 -14.02
CA PRO A 134 0.42 2.86 -14.54
C PRO A 134 -0.76 1.88 -14.60
N ASP A 135 -0.48 0.59 -14.76
CA ASP A 135 -1.47 -0.47 -14.85
C ASP A 135 -1.71 -1.21 -13.52
N ALA A 136 -1.15 -0.70 -12.41
CA ALA A 136 -1.33 -1.33 -11.10
C ALA A 136 -2.77 -1.21 -10.59
N PHE A 137 -3.20 -2.22 -9.82
CA PHE A 137 -4.44 -2.23 -9.05
C PHE A 137 -4.12 -1.96 -7.58
N PHE A 138 -4.57 -0.81 -7.09
CA PHE A 138 -4.42 -0.43 -5.69
C PHE A 138 -5.79 -0.27 -5.04
N PHE A 139 -6.17 -1.27 -4.26
CA PHE A 139 -7.48 -1.34 -3.64
C PHE A 139 -7.44 -0.86 -2.19
N ILE A 140 -8.50 -0.18 -1.81
CA ILE A 140 -8.81 0.12 -0.42
C ILE A 140 -9.91 -0.87 0.00
N LEU A 141 -9.62 -1.66 1.02
CA LEU A 141 -10.57 -2.58 1.64
C LEU A 141 -10.98 -2.05 3.00
N SER A 142 -12.21 -1.59 3.13
CA SER A 142 -12.78 -1.12 4.39
C SER A 142 -13.58 -2.23 5.06
N ILE A 143 -13.27 -2.52 6.33
CA ILE A 143 -13.99 -3.48 7.15
C ILE A 143 -14.72 -2.73 8.26
N GLU A 144 -16.05 -2.82 8.27
CA GLU A 144 -16.87 -2.27 9.34
C GLU A 144 -16.88 -3.22 10.53
N HIS A 145 -16.62 -2.68 11.71
CA HIS A 145 -16.58 -3.46 12.95
C HIS A 145 -17.32 -2.81 14.10
N GLN A 146 -17.76 -3.64 15.03
CA GLN A 146 -18.30 -3.25 16.32
C GLN A 146 -17.44 -3.84 17.44
N SER A 147 -17.01 -3.00 18.39
CA SER A 147 -16.26 -3.44 19.56
C SER A 147 -17.14 -4.27 20.50
N ILE A 148 -16.61 -5.38 21.01
CA ILE A 148 -17.26 -6.23 22.00
C ILE A 148 -16.74 -5.82 23.37
N ILE A 149 -17.61 -5.15 24.13
CA ILE A 149 -17.28 -4.59 25.43
C ILE A 149 -18.12 -5.29 26.50
N ASN A 150 -17.47 -5.78 27.55
CA ASN A 150 -18.10 -6.30 28.75
C ASN A 150 -17.32 -5.79 29.98
N ASN A 151 -18.03 -5.26 30.99
CA ASN A 151 -17.43 -4.69 32.19
C ASN A 151 -16.29 -3.68 31.90
N ASN A 152 -16.49 -2.79 30.95
CA ASN A 152 -15.52 -1.79 30.47
C ASN A 152 -14.22 -2.37 29.86
N LYS A 153 -14.19 -3.68 29.56
CA LYS A 153 -13.06 -4.34 28.88
C LYS A 153 -13.46 -4.67 27.45
N CYS A 154 -12.56 -4.42 26.51
CA CYS A 154 -12.71 -4.86 25.13
C CYS A 154 -12.22 -6.31 24.97
N TYR A 155 -13.11 -7.18 24.50
CA TYR A 155 -12.82 -8.60 24.26
C TYR A 155 -12.53 -8.90 22.80
N GLY A 156 -12.75 -7.93 21.91
CA GLY A 156 -12.53 -8.09 20.48
C GLY A 156 -13.45 -7.23 19.64
N PHE A 157 -13.52 -7.61 18.37
CA PHE A 157 -14.32 -6.92 17.37
C PHE A 157 -15.21 -7.92 16.65
N HIS A 158 -16.47 -7.58 16.52
CA HIS A 158 -17.39 -8.25 15.61
C HIS A 158 -17.33 -7.52 14.28
N LEU A 159 -16.92 -8.21 13.22
CA LEU A 159 -16.83 -7.66 11.87
C LEU A 159 -18.20 -7.81 11.20
N VAL A 160 -18.72 -6.70 10.66
CA VAL A 160 -20.15 -6.60 10.29
C VAL A 160 -20.35 -6.52 8.78
N ASP A 161 -19.56 -5.68 8.12
CA ASP A 161 -19.68 -5.42 6.67
C ASP A 161 -18.32 -5.03 6.09
N CYS A 162 -18.24 -5.00 4.76
CA CYS A 162 -17.05 -4.57 4.05
C CYS A 162 -17.39 -3.85 2.74
N ASN A 163 -16.46 -3.01 2.30
CA ASN A 163 -16.46 -2.43 0.98
C ASN A 163 -15.04 -2.45 0.40
N ILE A 164 -14.91 -2.68 -0.90
CA ILE A 164 -13.65 -2.61 -1.62
C ILE A 164 -13.79 -1.68 -2.82
N PHE A 165 -12.78 -0.86 -3.07
CA PHE A 165 -12.76 0.03 -4.22
C PHE A 165 -11.32 0.31 -4.66
N ASP A 166 -11.15 0.58 -5.96
CA ASP A 166 -9.87 1.00 -6.51
C ASP A 166 -9.69 2.51 -6.29
N LEU A 167 -8.58 2.88 -5.65
CA LEU A 167 -8.28 4.29 -5.36
C LEU A 167 -8.25 5.14 -6.62
N LYS A 168 -7.74 4.62 -7.73
CA LYS A 168 -7.68 5.31 -9.02
C LYS A 168 -9.05 5.79 -9.50
N TYR A 169 -10.11 5.04 -9.20
CA TYR A 169 -11.46 5.31 -9.69
C TYR A 169 -12.38 6.02 -8.70
N VAL A 170 -11.92 6.33 -7.49
CA VAL A 170 -12.74 7.08 -6.52
C VAL A 170 -13.19 8.40 -7.12
N SER A 171 -14.49 8.71 -7.05
CA SER A 171 -15.03 9.96 -7.56
C SER A 171 -14.37 11.19 -6.92
N LYS A 172 -14.06 12.21 -7.73
CA LYS A 172 -13.45 13.47 -7.27
C LYS A 172 -14.18 14.07 -6.08
N ASN A 173 -15.51 14.02 -6.09
CA ASN A 173 -16.35 14.64 -5.07
C ASN A 173 -16.25 13.96 -3.70
N GLU A 174 -15.76 12.74 -3.65
CA GLU A 174 -15.62 11.96 -2.43
C GLU A 174 -14.19 12.01 -1.87
N LEU A 175 -13.20 12.33 -2.72
CA LEU A 175 -11.82 12.54 -2.29
C LEU A 175 -11.65 13.93 -1.67
N LYS A 176 -11.00 13.96 -0.52
CA LYS A 176 -10.55 15.19 0.13
C LYS A 176 -9.03 15.13 0.31
N PHE A 177 -8.39 16.28 0.24
CA PHE A 177 -6.95 16.40 0.46
C PHE A 177 -6.68 17.08 1.80
N ASN A 178 -6.04 16.37 2.73
CA ASN A 178 -5.81 16.83 4.09
C ASN A 178 -4.32 17.11 4.34
N THR A 179 -3.96 18.40 4.31
CA THR A 179 -2.59 18.87 4.53
C THR A 179 -2.14 18.72 5.99
N ALA A 180 -3.06 18.77 6.96
CA ALA A 180 -2.75 18.63 8.38
C ALA A 180 -2.35 17.20 8.78
N MET A 181 -2.65 16.22 7.92
CA MET A 181 -2.33 14.80 8.13
C MET A 181 -1.19 14.32 7.21
N GLY A 182 -0.29 15.22 6.79
CA GLY A 182 0.85 14.86 5.96
C GLY A 182 0.51 14.64 4.49
N ASP A 183 -0.35 15.49 3.93
CA ASP A 183 -0.78 15.46 2.52
C ASP A 183 -1.50 14.15 2.17
N GLN A 184 -2.36 13.64 3.07
CA GLN A 184 -3.12 12.42 2.86
C GLN A 184 -4.45 12.70 2.14
N PHE A 185 -4.86 11.74 1.31
CA PHE A 185 -6.22 11.68 0.84
C PHE A 185 -7.16 11.14 1.92
N GLN A 186 -8.39 11.59 1.90
CA GLN A 186 -9.44 11.15 2.82
C GLN A 186 -10.73 10.89 2.07
N ILE A 187 -11.51 9.95 2.59
CA ILE A 187 -12.89 9.68 2.18
C ILE A 187 -13.80 9.85 3.38
N SER A 188 -14.95 10.50 3.18
CA SER A 188 -15.92 10.73 4.25
C SER A 188 -16.67 9.47 4.68
N ASN A 189 -16.84 8.51 3.77
CA ASN A 189 -17.49 7.23 4.03
C ASN A 189 -16.88 6.13 3.15
N SER A 190 -15.95 5.38 3.68
CA SER A 190 -15.27 4.29 2.97
C SER A 190 -16.14 3.04 2.76
N MET A 191 -17.28 2.96 3.45
CA MET A 191 -18.25 1.88 3.25
C MET A 191 -19.19 2.12 2.05
N LYS A 192 -19.20 3.34 1.51
CA LYS A 192 -20.03 3.70 0.35
C LYS A 192 -19.27 4.68 -0.54
N VAL A 193 -18.64 4.17 -1.58
CA VAL A 193 -17.78 4.92 -2.49
C VAL A 193 -18.29 4.81 -3.92
N THR A 194 -18.44 5.94 -4.58
CA THR A 194 -18.76 6.01 -6.01
C THR A 194 -17.45 5.97 -6.81
N GLN A 195 -17.40 5.12 -7.82
CA GLN A 195 -16.27 5.04 -8.73
C GLN A 195 -16.60 5.68 -10.08
N THR A 196 -15.64 6.39 -10.63
CA THR A 196 -15.71 7.06 -11.95
C THR A 196 -14.56 6.54 -12.80
N GLU A 197 -14.89 6.04 -13.99
CA GLU A 197 -13.89 5.58 -14.97
C GLU A 197 -12.92 6.72 -15.33
N ARG A 198 -11.62 6.41 -15.33
CA ARG A 198 -10.54 7.31 -15.76
C ARG A 198 -9.29 6.53 -16.10
N THR A 199 -8.38 7.16 -16.84
CA THR A 199 -7.02 6.64 -17.05
C THR A 199 -6.12 6.96 -15.86
N THR A 200 -4.94 6.37 -15.84
CA THR A 200 -3.91 6.69 -14.82
C THR A 200 -3.45 8.14 -14.94
N ASP A 201 -3.26 8.65 -16.16
CA ASP A 201 -2.89 10.05 -16.37
C ASP A 201 -3.96 11.02 -15.87
N GLU A 202 -5.24 10.72 -16.10
CA GLU A 202 -6.36 11.49 -15.54
C GLU A 202 -6.40 11.45 -14.02
N PHE A 203 -6.03 10.31 -13.41
CA PHE A 203 -5.93 10.22 -11.96
C PHE A 203 -4.76 11.05 -11.42
N ILE A 204 -3.58 10.97 -12.05
CA ILE A 204 -2.42 11.79 -11.69
C ILE A 204 -2.76 13.28 -11.82
N ALA A 205 -3.36 13.68 -12.94
CA ALA A 205 -3.79 15.07 -13.13
C ALA A 205 -4.81 15.52 -12.06
N LEU A 206 -5.74 14.64 -11.66
CA LEU A 206 -6.69 14.91 -10.59
C LEU A 206 -5.98 15.18 -9.26
N ILE A 207 -5.07 14.31 -8.84
CA ILE A 207 -4.38 14.46 -7.54
C ILE A 207 -3.38 15.63 -7.55
N ASP A 208 -2.73 15.91 -8.69
CA ASP A 208 -1.87 17.10 -8.88
C ASP A 208 -2.68 18.40 -8.74
N ASN A 209 -3.88 18.47 -9.33
CA ASN A 209 -4.77 19.60 -9.15
C ASN A 209 -5.23 19.77 -7.69
N MET A 210 -5.56 18.66 -6.99
CA MET A 210 -5.91 18.71 -5.57
C MET A 210 -4.74 19.19 -4.70
N PHE A 211 -3.51 18.88 -5.08
CA PHE A 211 -2.31 19.40 -4.41
C PHE A 211 -2.15 20.90 -4.69
N LEU A 212 -2.31 21.34 -5.95
CA LEU A 212 -2.19 22.74 -6.35
C LEU A 212 -3.28 23.65 -5.75
N ASP A 213 -4.44 23.11 -5.44
CA ASP A 213 -5.50 23.84 -4.69
C ASP A 213 -5.02 24.25 -3.28
N LYS A 214 -3.98 23.64 -2.75
CA LYS A 214 -3.42 23.88 -1.40
C LYS A 214 -2.01 24.45 -1.41
N TYR A 215 -1.27 24.25 -2.51
CA TYR A 215 0.15 24.56 -2.60
C TYR A 215 0.50 25.24 -3.94
N THR A 216 1.72 25.74 -4.02
CA THR A 216 2.23 26.41 -5.24
C THR A 216 2.78 25.39 -6.25
N GLN A 217 2.85 25.81 -7.52
CA GLN A 217 3.48 25.03 -8.59
C GLN A 217 4.94 24.69 -8.27
N ASP A 218 5.73 25.67 -7.77
CA ASP A 218 7.14 25.46 -7.35
C ASP A 218 7.30 24.30 -6.33
N LYS A 219 6.32 24.13 -5.43
CA LYS A 219 6.35 23.01 -4.47
C LYS A 219 6.07 21.68 -5.15
N LEU A 220 5.17 21.63 -6.13
CA LEU A 220 4.90 20.44 -6.92
C LEU A 220 6.13 20.07 -7.75
N ASP A 221 6.74 21.04 -8.44
CA ASP A 221 7.93 20.83 -9.28
C ASP A 221 9.11 20.27 -8.47
N LYS A 222 9.32 20.77 -7.24
CA LYS A 222 10.33 20.22 -6.32
C LYS A 222 10.05 18.78 -5.89
N LEU A 223 8.79 18.43 -5.70
CA LEU A 223 8.41 17.05 -5.39
C LEU A 223 8.67 16.14 -6.59
N ILE A 224 8.27 16.54 -7.79
CA ILE A 224 8.51 15.78 -9.03
C ILE A 224 10.02 15.55 -9.22
N ALA A 225 10.84 16.60 -9.12
CA ALA A 225 12.29 16.46 -9.23
C ALA A 225 12.88 15.50 -8.18
N THR A 226 12.30 15.47 -6.98
CA THR A 226 12.70 14.52 -5.92
C THR A 226 12.29 13.09 -6.25
N GLU A 227 11.09 12.88 -6.80
CA GLU A 227 10.59 11.58 -7.26
C GLU A 227 11.47 11.01 -8.38
N GLU A 228 11.78 11.82 -9.39
CA GLU A 228 12.68 11.45 -10.49
C GLU A 228 14.07 11.08 -9.99
N ALA A 229 14.64 11.87 -9.07
CA ALA A 229 15.94 11.58 -8.47
C ALA A 229 15.95 10.29 -7.66
N ASN A 230 14.86 10.00 -6.94
CA ASN A 230 14.70 8.75 -6.18
C ASN A 230 14.52 7.55 -7.11
N HIS A 231 13.71 7.68 -8.15
CA HIS A 231 13.53 6.64 -9.16
C HIS A 231 14.87 6.29 -9.83
N TYR A 232 15.62 7.30 -10.25
CA TYR A 232 16.95 7.12 -10.85
C TYR A 232 17.94 6.44 -9.88
N THR A 233 17.90 6.80 -8.58
CA THR A 233 18.71 6.14 -7.55
C THR A 233 18.34 4.66 -7.40
N ALA A 234 17.05 4.32 -7.47
CA ALA A 234 16.59 2.95 -7.41
C ALA A 234 17.05 2.12 -8.61
N LEU A 235 16.94 2.65 -9.83
CA LEU A 235 17.45 1.99 -11.05
C LEU A 235 18.94 1.70 -10.95
N ILE A 236 19.76 2.67 -10.57
CA ILE A 236 21.20 2.48 -10.36
C ILE A 236 21.45 1.39 -9.30
N SER A 237 20.63 1.33 -8.24
CA SER A 237 20.78 0.34 -7.18
C SER A 237 20.54 -1.08 -7.71
N GLU A 238 19.52 -1.30 -8.54
CA GLU A 238 19.29 -2.61 -9.17
C GLU A 238 20.43 -3.00 -10.11
N ASP A 239 20.94 -2.06 -10.90
CA ASP A 239 22.08 -2.33 -11.78
C ASP A 239 23.36 -2.65 -11.00
N ILE A 240 23.59 -2.04 -9.83
CA ILE A 240 24.68 -2.43 -8.92
C ILE A 240 24.52 -3.89 -8.49
N ILE A 241 23.33 -4.34 -8.12
CA ILE A 241 23.07 -5.73 -7.76
C ILE A 241 23.37 -6.65 -8.94
N ASN A 242 22.91 -6.31 -10.15
CA ASN A 242 23.17 -7.10 -11.35
C ASN A 242 24.69 -7.22 -11.63
N ILE A 243 25.42 -6.09 -11.59
CA ILE A 243 26.88 -6.06 -11.78
C ILE A 243 27.59 -6.92 -10.73
N LEU A 244 27.19 -6.84 -9.44
CA LEU A 244 27.77 -7.65 -8.37
C LEU A 244 27.44 -9.13 -8.53
N SER A 245 26.23 -9.47 -9.00
CA SER A 245 25.84 -10.88 -9.20
C SER A 245 26.73 -11.62 -10.20
N GLU A 246 27.30 -10.88 -11.14
CA GLU A 246 28.15 -11.41 -12.18
C GLU A 246 29.66 -11.35 -11.83
N ASN A 247 30.07 -10.45 -10.96
CA ASN A 247 31.46 -10.03 -10.77
C ASN A 247 31.89 -9.90 -9.30
N GLU A 248 31.25 -10.55 -8.33
CA GLU A 248 31.64 -10.44 -6.92
C GLU A 248 33.05 -11.02 -6.62
N PRO A 249 33.77 -10.38 -5.72
CA PRO A 249 33.57 -9.05 -5.12
C PRO A 249 34.12 -7.93 -6.01
N LEU A 250 33.52 -6.72 -5.93
CA LEU A 250 33.96 -5.55 -6.70
C LEU A 250 34.22 -4.31 -5.83
N ALA A 251 35.31 -3.61 -6.13
CA ALA A 251 35.57 -2.29 -5.61
C ALA A 251 34.63 -1.23 -6.22
N LYS A 252 34.36 -0.18 -5.47
CA LYS A 252 33.49 0.94 -5.92
C LYS A 252 33.91 1.54 -7.27
N THR A 253 35.21 1.65 -7.53
CA THR A 253 35.74 2.15 -8.81
C THR A 253 35.36 1.25 -10.00
N ASN A 254 35.35 -0.04 -9.78
CA ASN A 254 34.96 -1.01 -10.81
C ASN A 254 33.44 -0.99 -11.04
N ILE A 255 32.64 -0.86 -9.98
CA ILE A 255 31.19 -0.67 -10.10
C ILE A 255 30.90 0.60 -10.91
N LEU A 256 31.60 1.71 -10.62
CA LEU A 256 31.44 2.95 -11.38
C LEU A 256 31.78 2.76 -12.86
N PHE A 257 32.88 2.06 -13.17
CA PHE A 257 33.27 1.77 -14.57
C PHE A 257 32.19 0.99 -15.34
N TYR A 258 31.51 0.02 -14.72
CA TYR A 258 30.40 -0.69 -15.35
C TYR A 258 29.17 0.21 -15.51
N LEU A 259 28.85 1.01 -14.50
CA LEU A 259 27.70 1.92 -14.54
C LEU A 259 27.87 3.06 -15.54
N GLU A 260 29.10 3.56 -15.78
CA GLU A 260 29.37 4.61 -16.79
C GLU A 260 29.01 4.14 -18.21
N LYS A 261 29.01 2.84 -18.49
CA LYS A 261 28.55 2.29 -19.76
C LYS A 261 27.04 2.36 -19.93
N LEU A 262 26.28 2.25 -18.83
CA LEU A 262 24.83 2.32 -18.81
C LEU A 262 24.35 3.76 -18.62
N TYR A 263 25.08 4.52 -17.86
CA TYR A 263 24.76 5.90 -17.44
C TYR A 263 25.98 6.81 -17.69
N PRO A 264 26.20 7.33 -18.90
CA PRO A 264 27.40 8.08 -19.26
C PRO A 264 27.68 9.32 -18.40
N ASN A 265 26.66 9.85 -17.71
CA ASN A 265 26.75 11.06 -16.87
C ASN A 265 26.55 10.75 -15.38
N ILE A 266 26.73 9.50 -14.95
CA ILE A 266 26.57 9.14 -13.53
C ILE A 266 27.61 9.87 -12.68
N SER A 267 27.14 10.52 -11.62
CA SER A 267 28.04 11.19 -10.67
C SER A 267 28.40 10.26 -9.50
N SER A 268 29.60 10.51 -8.91
CA SER A 268 29.98 9.84 -7.68
C SER A 268 28.98 10.03 -6.53
N THR A 269 28.23 11.12 -6.54
CA THR A 269 27.17 11.38 -5.55
C THR A 269 26.00 10.43 -5.74
N GLN A 270 25.57 10.19 -6.97
CA GLN A 270 24.50 9.24 -7.30
C GLN A 270 24.89 7.81 -6.94
N LEU A 271 26.11 7.38 -7.32
CA LEU A 271 26.65 6.10 -6.93
C LEU A 271 26.67 5.92 -5.41
N ASN A 272 27.12 6.93 -4.66
CA ASN A 272 27.16 6.88 -3.21
C ASN A 272 25.77 6.75 -2.57
N LYS A 273 24.76 7.44 -3.13
CA LYS A 273 23.37 7.33 -2.67
C LYS A 273 22.82 5.92 -2.89
N SER A 274 23.04 5.36 -4.08
CA SER A 274 22.59 3.99 -4.42
C SER A 274 23.29 2.94 -3.56
N ILE A 275 24.60 3.03 -3.37
CA ILE A 275 25.35 2.13 -2.47
C ILE A 275 24.82 2.25 -1.02
N LYS A 276 24.55 3.48 -0.55
CA LYS A 276 23.99 3.68 0.78
C LYS A 276 22.61 3.02 0.90
N LEU A 277 21.73 3.22 -0.07
CA LEU A 277 20.40 2.60 -0.11
C LEU A 277 20.49 1.07 -0.01
N LEU A 278 21.39 0.45 -0.77
CA LEU A 278 21.59 -1.00 -0.77
C LEU A 278 22.16 -1.52 0.55
N LYS A 279 23.04 -0.75 1.21
CA LYS A 279 23.56 -1.08 2.56
C LYS A 279 22.47 -0.96 3.62
N ASP A 280 21.72 0.14 3.60
CA ASP A 280 20.66 0.41 4.58
C ASP A 280 19.54 -0.63 4.47
N SER A 281 19.29 -1.17 3.26
CA SER A 281 18.37 -2.30 3.01
C SER A 281 18.99 -3.69 3.19
N ASN A 282 20.23 -3.77 3.66
CA ASN A 282 20.99 -5.01 3.87
C ASN A 282 21.11 -5.90 2.62
N ARG A 283 21.11 -5.31 1.41
CA ARG A 283 21.25 -6.04 0.14
C ARG A 283 22.72 -6.23 -0.27
N ILE A 284 23.61 -5.34 0.17
CA ILE A 284 25.07 -5.45 -0.02
C ILE A 284 25.81 -5.18 1.28
N GLN A 285 27.01 -5.75 1.39
CA GLN A 285 27.93 -5.45 2.48
C GLN A 285 29.35 -5.13 1.96
N THR A 286 30.16 -4.46 2.78
CA THR A 286 31.54 -4.16 2.45
C THR A 286 32.45 -5.24 3.04
N ILE A 287 33.33 -5.81 2.21
CA ILE A 287 34.40 -6.69 2.64
C ILE A 287 35.76 -6.00 2.41
N ASN A 288 36.79 -6.40 3.14
CA ASN A 288 38.14 -5.84 3.04
C ASN A 288 38.21 -4.30 3.05
N ARG A 289 37.18 -3.61 3.59
CA ARG A 289 37.01 -2.16 3.65
C ARG A 289 36.72 -1.45 2.32
N ILE A 290 36.87 -2.08 1.17
CA ILE A 290 36.77 -1.46 -0.16
C ILE A 290 35.85 -2.20 -1.14
N ASP A 291 35.68 -3.50 -1.01
CA ASP A 291 34.92 -4.32 -1.94
C ASP A 291 33.49 -4.55 -1.43
N TYR A 292 32.57 -4.71 -2.34
CA TYR A 292 31.15 -4.98 -2.07
C TYR A 292 30.74 -6.36 -2.55
N ILE A 293 29.88 -7.01 -1.79
CA ILE A 293 29.22 -8.27 -2.13
C ILE A 293 27.72 -8.21 -1.81
N ILE A 294 26.96 -9.09 -2.47
CA ILE A 294 25.54 -9.26 -2.16
C ILE A 294 25.37 -10.00 -0.83
N VAL A 295 24.42 -9.58 -0.03
CA VAL A 295 24.00 -10.31 1.19
C VAL A 295 23.04 -11.40 0.76
N LYS A 296 23.38 -12.66 1.01
CA LYS A 296 22.57 -13.85 0.71
C LYS A 296 21.58 -14.15 1.81
#